data_7c3821a306f212e2c575c8d1cc5bd6f9
#
_entry.id   7c3821a306f212e2c575c8d1cc5bd6f9
#
_cell.length_a   1.000
_cell.length_b   1.000
_cell.length_c   1.000
_cell.angle_alpha   90.00
_cell.angle_beta   90.00
_cell.angle_gamma   90.00
#
_symmetry.space_group_name_H-M   'P 1'
#
loop_
_entity.id
_entity.type
_entity.pdbx_description
1 polymer ?
#
loop_
_entity_poly.entity_id
_entity_poly.type
_entity_poly.pdbx_seq_one_letter_code
_entity_poly.pdbx_strand_id
1 'polypeptide(L)'
;AVYQGIYQEGSPLSDEQGFRRDTLELVRELQVPIVRYPGGNFVSGFKWEDSVGPKELRPARPELAWGVIENNHFGLDEFVDWAKKADTDIMMAVNLGTRGPEEARNLLEYCNFKGGTYYSDMRKANGHAEPHNIKTWCLGNEMDGPWQMGHKTAYEYGRTAAETSRIMKMLDPEIETVACGSSNLMMPTFGDWEYTVLDECYDLVDYMSLHQYYGNAADDTPDFLANSKGMDDFISGVVSICDAVRAKKHGKKRINLSFDEWNVWYHSNAADEKLEKWGQAPHQ
;
A
#
# COMPACT_ATOMS: atom_id res chain seq x y z
N ALA A 1 -8.40 -7.99 0.59
CA ALA A 1 -9.53 -8.27 -0.29
C ALA A 1 -9.08 -8.17 -1.73
N VAL A 2 -9.03 -9.27 -2.38
CA VAL A 2 -8.72 -9.32 -3.81
C VAL A 2 -9.96 -9.86 -4.50
N TYR A 3 -10.57 -9.05 -5.33
CA TYR A 3 -11.79 -9.39 -6.05
C TYR A 3 -11.55 -10.45 -7.14
N GLN A 4 -10.94 -11.59 -6.75
CA GLN A 4 -10.64 -12.72 -7.64
C GLN A 4 -9.77 -12.37 -8.88
N GLY A 5 -9.12 -11.20 -8.86
CA GLY A 5 -8.26 -10.74 -9.97
C GLY A 5 -6.98 -11.56 -10.11
N ILE A 6 -6.23 -11.72 -9.02
CA ILE A 6 -4.96 -12.48 -9.00
C ILE A 6 -5.09 -13.84 -8.29
N TYR A 7 -6.09 -14.01 -7.45
CA TYR A 7 -6.33 -15.22 -6.68
C TYR A 7 -7.80 -15.65 -6.75
N GLN A 8 -8.03 -16.89 -7.15
CA GLN A 8 -9.35 -17.50 -7.21
C GLN A 8 -9.23 -19.02 -6.98
N GLU A 9 -9.41 -19.43 -5.75
CA GLU A 9 -9.31 -20.84 -5.37
C GLU A 9 -10.37 -21.70 -6.09
N GLY A 10 -9.94 -22.85 -6.60
CA GLY A 10 -10.83 -23.78 -7.31
C GLY A 10 -11.24 -23.36 -8.73
N SER A 11 -10.77 -22.24 -9.25
CA SER A 11 -11.03 -21.83 -10.63
C SER A 11 -10.22 -22.66 -11.64
N PRO A 12 -10.80 -23.03 -12.80
CA PRO A 12 -10.05 -23.71 -13.88
C PRO A 12 -8.94 -22.82 -14.47
N LEU A 13 -9.00 -21.50 -14.25
CA LEU A 13 -7.97 -20.54 -14.66
C LEU A 13 -6.85 -20.40 -13.66
N SER A 14 -6.98 -20.97 -12.46
CA SER A 14 -5.97 -20.87 -11.40
C SER A 14 -5.03 -22.07 -11.42
N ASP A 15 -3.83 -21.85 -10.86
CA ASP A 15 -2.90 -22.93 -10.55
C ASP A 15 -3.26 -23.65 -9.24
N GLU A 16 -2.42 -24.58 -8.81
CA GLU A 16 -2.62 -25.39 -7.59
C GLU A 16 -2.63 -24.54 -6.32
N GLN A 17 -2.00 -23.36 -6.34
CA GLN A 17 -1.98 -22.42 -5.22
C GLN A 17 -3.17 -21.44 -5.25
N GLY A 18 -4.00 -21.47 -6.29
CA GLY A 18 -5.14 -20.57 -6.49
C GLY A 18 -4.81 -19.29 -7.26
N PHE A 19 -3.60 -19.15 -7.79
CA PHE A 19 -3.21 -17.95 -8.56
C PHE A 19 -3.72 -18.01 -9.99
N ARG A 20 -4.34 -16.94 -10.45
CA ARG A 20 -4.86 -16.81 -11.82
C ARG A 20 -3.69 -16.80 -12.82
N ARG A 21 -3.61 -17.85 -13.65
CA ARG A 21 -2.56 -18.00 -14.68
C ARG A 21 -2.62 -16.92 -15.74
N ASP A 22 -3.82 -16.59 -16.18
CA ASP A 22 -4.06 -15.53 -17.17
C ASP A 22 -3.56 -14.16 -16.67
N THR A 23 -3.82 -13.82 -15.41
CA THR A 23 -3.32 -12.57 -14.81
C THR A 23 -1.79 -12.60 -14.66
N LEU A 24 -1.20 -13.73 -14.22
CA LEU A 24 0.25 -13.88 -14.13
C LEU A 24 0.93 -13.69 -15.49
N GLU A 25 0.36 -14.23 -16.56
CA GLU A 25 0.87 -14.05 -17.92
C GLU A 25 0.87 -12.59 -18.35
N LEU A 26 -0.25 -11.88 -18.11
CA LEU A 26 -0.37 -10.45 -18.42
C LEU A 26 0.63 -9.58 -17.62
N VAL A 27 0.81 -9.85 -16.33
CA VAL A 27 1.76 -9.11 -15.49
C VAL A 27 3.20 -9.30 -15.99
N ARG A 28 3.56 -10.53 -16.38
CA ARG A 28 4.86 -10.82 -16.97
C ARG A 28 5.04 -10.18 -18.34
N GLU A 29 4.03 -10.21 -19.20
CA GLU A 29 4.07 -9.57 -20.52
C GLU A 29 4.26 -8.05 -20.40
N LEU A 30 3.60 -7.44 -19.43
CA LEU A 30 3.75 -6.01 -19.10
C LEU A 30 5.10 -5.69 -18.44
N GLN A 31 5.86 -6.69 -18.01
CA GLN A 31 7.12 -6.51 -17.27
C GLN A 31 6.96 -5.57 -16.07
N VAL A 32 5.92 -5.79 -15.26
CA VAL A 32 5.62 -4.94 -14.11
C VAL A 32 6.77 -5.01 -13.10
N PRO A 33 7.48 -3.91 -12.84
CA PRO A 33 8.69 -3.96 -12.02
C PRO A 33 8.41 -4.13 -10.54
N ILE A 34 7.29 -3.62 -10.03
CA ILE A 34 6.95 -3.66 -8.63
C ILE A 34 5.43 -3.61 -8.43
N VAL A 35 4.92 -4.33 -7.43
CA VAL A 35 3.49 -4.34 -7.05
C VAL A 35 3.35 -4.02 -5.57
N ARG A 36 2.41 -3.11 -5.24
CA ARG A 36 2.10 -2.69 -3.86
C ARG A 36 1.10 -3.63 -3.20
N TYR A 37 1.37 -4.03 -1.96
CA TYR A 37 0.51 -4.89 -1.12
C TYR A 37 0.61 -4.50 0.37
N PRO A 38 -0.48 -4.63 1.16
CA PRO A 38 -1.86 -4.93 0.78
C PRO A 38 -2.61 -3.73 0.20
N GLY A 39 -2.09 -2.62 0.04
CA GLY A 39 -2.59 -1.42 -0.60
C GLY A 39 -4.00 -0.93 -0.19
N GLY A 40 -4.30 0.32 -0.57
CA GLY A 40 -5.59 0.95 -0.40
C GLY A 40 -6.04 1.11 1.05
N ASN A 41 -7.32 1.45 1.22
CA ASN A 41 -7.92 1.69 2.53
C ASN A 41 -7.89 0.45 3.44
N PHE A 42 -7.76 -0.74 2.87
CA PHE A 42 -7.67 -2.01 3.58
C PHE A 42 -6.52 -2.03 4.60
N VAL A 43 -5.34 -1.48 4.25
CA VAL A 43 -4.15 -1.60 5.11
C VAL A 43 -4.35 -1.00 6.49
N SER A 44 -5.14 0.06 6.63
CA SER A 44 -5.33 0.76 7.90
C SER A 44 -6.14 -0.03 8.93
N GLY A 45 -6.84 -1.09 8.51
CA GLY A 45 -7.50 -2.04 9.40
C GLY A 45 -6.84 -3.40 9.46
N PHE A 46 -5.82 -3.64 8.64
CA PHE A 46 -5.21 -4.94 8.43
C PHE A 46 -4.32 -5.37 9.58
N LYS A 47 -4.51 -6.61 10.03
CA LYS A 47 -3.65 -7.30 10.98
C LYS A 47 -2.93 -8.42 10.23
N TRP A 48 -1.71 -8.18 9.82
CA TRP A 48 -0.95 -9.06 8.95
C TRP A 48 -0.74 -10.47 9.52
N GLU A 49 -0.66 -10.59 10.85
CA GLU A 49 -0.50 -11.90 11.53
C GLU A 49 -1.69 -12.83 11.30
N ASP A 50 -2.88 -12.28 11.04
CA ASP A 50 -4.06 -13.07 10.71
C ASP A 50 -3.98 -13.67 9.30
N SER A 51 -3.04 -13.22 8.47
CA SER A 51 -2.92 -13.60 7.05
C SER A 51 -1.74 -14.56 6.75
N VAL A 52 -1.08 -15.07 7.76
CA VAL A 52 0.05 -16.01 7.63
C VAL A 52 -0.24 -17.34 8.32
N GLY A 53 0.55 -18.38 7.99
CA GLY A 53 0.33 -19.73 8.51
C GLY A 53 -0.77 -20.50 7.79
N PRO A 54 -1.22 -21.67 8.35
CA PRO A 54 -2.23 -22.50 7.70
C PRO A 54 -3.56 -21.78 7.47
N LYS A 55 -4.07 -21.80 6.25
CA LYS A 55 -5.28 -21.04 5.85
C LYS A 55 -6.49 -21.37 6.69
N GLU A 56 -6.67 -22.64 7.05
CA GLU A 56 -7.79 -23.14 7.86
C GLU A 56 -7.78 -22.65 9.32
N LEU A 57 -6.67 -22.08 9.77
CA LEU A 57 -6.52 -21.50 11.10
C LEU A 57 -6.62 -19.98 11.11
N ARG A 58 -6.69 -19.35 9.94
CA ARG A 58 -6.76 -17.89 9.82
C ARG A 58 -8.15 -17.39 10.19
N PRO A 59 -8.26 -16.36 11.03
CA PRO A 59 -9.56 -15.82 11.41
C PRO A 59 -10.20 -15.03 10.27
N ALA A 60 -11.50 -15.19 10.09
CA ALA A 60 -12.29 -14.25 9.29
C ALA A 60 -12.52 -12.95 10.10
N ARG A 61 -12.40 -11.80 9.44
CA ARG A 61 -12.57 -10.47 10.04
C ARG A 61 -13.58 -9.61 9.27
N PRO A 62 -14.36 -8.77 9.97
CA PRO A 62 -15.04 -7.67 9.31
C PRO A 62 -14.00 -6.70 8.75
N GLU A 63 -14.02 -6.50 7.45
CA GLU A 63 -13.16 -5.52 6.78
C GLU A 63 -13.95 -4.20 6.67
N LEU A 64 -13.50 -3.18 7.41
CA LEU A 64 -14.28 -1.98 7.66
C LEU A 64 -14.23 -0.97 6.51
N ALA A 65 -13.18 -0.99 5.68
CA ALA A 65 -13.04 -0.05 4.59
C ALA A 65 -14.08 -0.33 3.48
N TRP A 66 -14.33 -1.62 3.20
CA TRP A 66 -15.21 -2.05 2.12
C TRP A 66 -16.49 -2.73 2.60
N GLY A 67 -16.65 -2.94 3.92
CA GLY A 67 -17.84 -3.54 4.51
C GLY A 67 -18.06 -5.00 4.14
N VAL A 68 -16.97 -5.76 3.98
CA VAL A 68 -17.00 -7.19 3.59
C VAL A 68 -16.40 -8.06 4.69
N ILE A 69 -16.56 -9.38 4.58
CA ILE A 69 -15.84 -10.33 5.42
C ILE A 69 -14.55 -10.74 4.72
N GLU A 70 -13.41 -10.43 5.35
CA GLU A 70 -12.10 -10.89 4.90
C GLU A 70 -11.77 -12.24 5.56
N ASN A 71 -11.54 -13.25 4.75
CA ASN A 71 -11.20 -14.60 5.23
C ASN A 71 -9.69 -14.85 5.41
N ASN A 72 -8.86 -13.91 4.97
CA ASN A 72 -7.40 -13.99 5.01
C ASN A 72 -6.78 -15.18 4.24
N HIS A 73 -7.51 -15.83 3.32
CA HIS A 73 -6.98 -16.96 2.55
C HIS A 73 -5.91 -16.56 1.53
N PHE A 74 -5.96 -15.31 1.07
CA PHE A 74 -4.87 -14.71 0.31
C PHE A 74 -4.17 -13.69 1.23
N GLY A 75 -3.05 -14.08 1.78
CA GLY A 75 -2.31 -13.27 2.75
C GLY A 75 -0.92 -12.89 2.27
N LEU A 76 -0.08 -12.54 3.24
CA LEU A 76 1.29 -12.07 3.00
C LEU A 76 2.13 -13.11 2.24
N ASP A 77 2.13 -14.36 2.69
CA ASP A 77 2.97 -15.41 2.11
C ASP A 77 2.50 -15.79 0.70
N GLU A 78 1.19 -15.86 0.47
CA GLU A 78 0.61 -16.09 -0.86
C GLU A 78 0.96 -14.95 -1.81
N PHE A 79 0.93 -13.70 -1.33
CA PHE A 79 1.32 -12.56 -2.17
C PHE A 79 2.80 -12.61 -2.55
N VAL A 80 3.68 -12.95 -1.62
CA VAL A 80 5.12 -13.12 -1.89
C VAL A 80 5.36 -14.21 -2.93
N ASP A 81 4.67 -15.34 -2.81
CA ASP A 81 4.79 -16.43 -3.77
C ASP A 81 4.22 -16.06 -5.15
N TRP A 82 3.11 -15.33 -5.17
CA TRP A 82 2.56 -14.76 -6.40
C TRP A 82 3.54 -13.79 -7.07
N ALA A 83 4.14 -12.87 -6.31
CA ALA A 83 5.09 -11.88 -6.84
C ALA A 83 6.32 -12.57 -7.44
N LYS A 84 6.87 -13.61 -6.80
CA LYS A 84 7.95 -14.44 -7.37
C LYS A 84 7.55 -15.07 -8.69
N LYS A 85 6.31 -15.60 -8.78
CA LYS A 85 5.80 -16.18 -10.04
C LYS A 85 5.55 -15.11 -11.11
N ALA A 86 5.14 -13.92 -10.72
CA ALA A 86 4.92 -12.80 -11.62
C ALA A 86 6.21 -12.13 -12.11
N ASP A 87 7.36 -12.47 -11.50
CA ASP A 87 8.66 -11.83 -11.73
C ASP A 87 8.62 -10.31 -11.46
N THR A 88 8.07 -9.94 -10.30
CA THR A 88 7.90 -8.55 -9.88
C THR A 88 8.40 -8.36 -8.44
N ASP A 89 8.95 -7.18 -8.15
CA ASP A 89 9.28 -6.78 -6.78
C ASP A 89 8.04 -6.43 -5.97
N ILE A 90 8.22 -6.32 -4.66
CA ILE A 90 7.15 -6.00 -3.71
C ILE A 90 7.40 -4.64 -3.07
N MET A 91 6.36 -3.80 -3.09
CA MET A 91 6.22 -2.62 -2.25
C MET A 91 5.22 -2.95 -1.14
N MET A 92 5.71 -3.09 0.09
CA MET A 92 4.87 -3.52 1.23
C MET A 92 4.33 -2.32 1.99
N ALA A 93 3.02 -2.26 2.19
CA ALA A 93 2.41 -1.23 3.02
C ALA A 93 2.19 -1.71 4.45
N VAL A 94 2.49 -0.85 5.44
CA VAL A 94 2.28 -1.13 6.87
C VAL A 94 1.07 -0.37 7.41
N ASN A 95 0.40 -0.94 8.40
CA ASN A 95 -0.77 -0.34 9.02
C ASN A 95 -0.35 0.78 10.01
N LEU A 96 -0.48 2.05 9.60
CA LEU A 96 -0.34 3.20 10.49
C LEU A 96 -1.67 3.88 10.84
N GLY A 97 -2.78 3.27 10.47
CA GLY A 97 -4.11 3.72 10.86
C GLY A 97 -4.47 3.25 12.27
N THR A 98 -4.71 1.96 12.44
CA THR A 98 -5.09 1.33 13.72
C THR A 98 -3.91 0.71 14.47
N ARG A 99 -2.71 0.67 13.86
CA ARG A 99 -1.47 0.15 14.46
C ARG A 99 -0.35 1.21 14.35
N GLY A 100 0.89 0.83 14.53
CA GLY A 100 1.98 1.82 14.61
C GLY A 100 3.38 1.22 14.42
N PRO A 101 4.44 1.94 14.90
CA PRO A 101 5.84 1.61 14.61
C PRO A 101 6.26 0.20 15.04
N GLU A 102 5.77 -0.30 16.17
CA GLU A 102 6.11 -1.65 16.64
C GLU A 102 5.64 -2.72 15.66
N GLU A 103 4.41 -2.59 15.17
CA GLU A 103 3.81 -3.54 14.26
C GLU A 103 4.46 -3.53 12.88
N ALA A 104 4.84 -2.35 12.41
CA ALA A 104 5.61 -2.19 11.17
C ALA A 104 6.97 -2.88 11.28
N ARG A 105 7.67 -2.72 12.42
CA ARG A 105 8.92 -3.41 12.71
C ARG A 105 8.71 -4.94 12.77
N ASN A 106 7.62 -5.40 13.39
CA ASN A 106 7.32 -6.84 13.49
C ASN A 106 7.08 -7.47 12.12
N LEU A 107 6.36 -6.77 11.23
CA LEU A 107 6.18 -7.20 9.85
C LEU A 107 7.50 -7.24 9.08
N LEU A 108 8.36 -6.23 9.24
CA LEU A 108 9.69 -6.22 8.64
C LEU A 108 10.56 -7.37 9.17
N GLU A 109 10.51 -7.66 10.48
CA GLU A 109 11.21 -8.79 11.08
C GLU A 109 10.76 -10.13 10.46
N TYR A 110 9.44 -10.30 10.30
CA TYR A 110 8.89 -11.48 9.62
C TYR A 110 9.44 -11.60 8.20
N CYS A 111 9.40 -10.52 7.43
CA CYS A 111 9.78 -10.55 6.02
C CYS A 111 11.29 -10.65 5.79
N ASN A 112 12.10 -9.88 6.51
CA ASN A 112 13.49 -9.64 6.12
C ASN A 112 14.51 -10.22 7.10
N PHE A 113 14.15 -10.50 8.36
CA PHE A 113 15.15 -10.97 9.32
C PHE A 113 15.50 -12.43 9.09
N LYS A 114 16.80 -12.75 9.17
CA LYS A 114 17.31 -14.06 8.76
C LYS A 114 16.79 -15.24 9.62
N GLY A 115 16.62 -15.04 10.92
CA GLY A 115 16.15 -16.08 11.84
C GLY A 115 16.69 -15.91 13.25
N GLY A 116 16.19 -16.74 14.18
CA GLY A 116 16.56 -16.71 15.58
C GLY A 116 15.77 -15.70 16.40
N THR A 117 14.69 -15.17 15.85
CA THR A 117 13.76 -14.26 16.52
C THR A 117 12.32 -14.71 16.30
N TYR A 118 11.39 -14.21 17.11
CA TYR A 118 10.02 -14.70 17.13
C TYR A 118 9.35 -14.69 15.73
N TYR A 119 9.35 -13.54 15.04
CA TYR A 119 8.66 -13.44 13.76
C TYR A 119 9.47 -14.04 12.60
N SER A 120 10.78 -13.97 12.63
CA SER A 120 11.60 -14.63 11.60
C SER A 120 11.50 -16.17 11.67
N ASP A 121 11.40 -16.72 12.87
CA ASP A 121 11.20 -18.15 13.05
C ASP A 121 9.75 -18.59 12.75
N MET A 122 8.76 -17.71 12.98
CA MET A 122 7.38 -17.89 12.51
C MET A 122 7.32 -18.00 10.98
N ARG A 123 8.00 -17.10 10.22
CA ARG A 123 8.10 -17.21 8.75
C ARG A 123 8.62 -18.58 8.32
N LYS A 124 9.71 -19.05 8.97
CA LYS A 124 10.28 -20.37 8.66
C LYS A 124 9.31 -21.51 8.94
N ALA A 125 8.61 -21.45 10.08
CA ALA A 125 7.60 -22.43 10.44
C ALA A 125 6.43 -22.46 9.45
N ASN A 126 6.12 -21.30 8.82
CA ASN A 126 5.11 -21.16 7.78
C ASN A 126 5.61 -21.61 6.38
N GLY A 127 6.83 -22.17 6.27
CA GLY A 127 7.35 -22.75 5.04
C GLY A 127 8.33 -21.87 4.25
N HIS A 128 8.60 -20.64 4.72
CA HIS A 128 9.51 -19.69 4.05
C HIS A 128 10.84 -19.59 4.81
N ALA A 129 11.77 -20.52 4.52
CA ALA A 129 13.05 -20.62 5.22
C ALA A 129 13.92 -19.36 5.05
N GLU A 130 13.97 -18.84 3.83
CA GLU A 130 14.76 -17.64 3.51
C GLU A 130 13.94 -16.34 3.68
N PRO A 131 14.60 -15.21 4.01
CA PRO A 131 13.96 -13.89 4.02
C PRO A 131 13.32 -13.54 2.68
N HIS A 132 12.22 -12.81 2.74
CA HIS A 132 11.58 -12.28 1.53
C HIS A 132 12.35 -11.12 0.89
N ASN A 133 13.21 -10.45 1.67
CA ASN A 133 14.07 -9.34 1.24
C ASN A 133 13.31 -8.19 0.57
N ILE A 134 12.18 -7.81 1.11
CA ILE A 134 11.36 -6.70 0.61
C ILE A 134 12.10 -5.39 0.89
N LYS A 135 12.31 -4.59 -0.16
CA LYS A 135 13.11 -3.36 -0.07
C LYS A 135 12.28 -2.10 0.13
N THR A 136 11.11 -2.01 -0.47
CA THR A 136 10.29 -0.80 -0.47
C THR A 136 9.08 -0.94 0.44
N TRP A 137 8.88 0.05 1.34
CA TRP A 137 7.88 0.01 2.41
C TRP A 137 7.06 1.29 2.46
N CYS A 138 5.75 1.19 2.24
CA CYS A 138 4.81 2.31 2.37
C CYS A 138 4.38 2.47 3.83
N LEU A 139 4.54 3.67 4.36
CA LEU A 139 4.20 4.02 5.74
C LEU A 139 2.72 4.43 5.86
N GLY A 140 1.83 3.46 5.70
CA GLY A 140 0.38 3.68 5.69
C GLY A 140 -0.19 3.85 4.29
N ASN A 141 -1.42 4.36 4.21
CA ASN A 141 -2.17 4.66 2.99
C ASN A 141 -3.09 5.85 3.22
N GLU A 142 -3.05 6.86 2.34
CA GLU A 142 -3.99 8.00 2.32
C GLU A 142 -4.29 8.59 3.70
N MET A 143 -3.27 8.81 4.51
CA MET A 143 -3.43 9.18 5.92
C MET A 143 -4.01 10.59 6.14
N ASP A 144 -4.11 11.40 5.08
CA ASP A 144 -4.80 12.70 5.02
C ASP A 144 -6.31 12.57 4.78
N GLY A 145 -6.77 11.43 4.26
CA GLY A 145 -8.14 11.21 3.82
C GLY A 145 -9.10 10.97 5.00
N PRO A 146 -10.20 11.74 5.12
CA PRO A 146 -11.18 11.54 6.20
C PRO A 146 -11.91 10.20 6.14
N TRP A 147 -11.86 9.50 5.02
CA TRP A 147 -12.39 8.15 4.82
C TRP A 147 -11.48 7.06 5.39
N GLN A 148 -10.20 7.38 5.61
CA GLN A 148 -9.19 6.42 6.05
C GLN A 148 -9.30 6.14 7.55
N MET A 149 -9.34 4.86 7.94
CA MET A 149 -9.30 4.49 9.36
C MET A 149 -8.02 5.02 10.01
N GLY A 150 -8.18 5.77 11.10
CA GLY A 150 -7.05 6.34 11.83
C GLY A 150 -6.32 7.44 11.06
N HIS A 151 -7.00 8.14 10.11
CA HIS A 151 -6.46 9.34 9.47
C HIS A 151 -5.93 10.33 10.50
N LYS A 152 -5.00 11.16 10.11
CA LYS A 152 -4.23 12.01 11.01
C LYS A 152 -4.11 13.43 10.45
N THR A 153 -3.79 14.37 11.30
CA THR A 153 -3.23 15.65 10.85
C THR A 153 -1.84 15.42 10.25
N ALA A 154 -1.39 16.33 9.40
CA ALA A 154 -0.07 16.24 8.75
C ALA A 154 1.08 16.10 9.76
N TYR A 155 1.00 16.82 10.88
CA TYR A 155 1.99 16.75 11.95
C TYR A 155 1.98 15.37 12.65
N GLU A 156 0.80 14.88 13.06
CA GLU A 156 0.68 13.57 13.73
C GLU A 156 1.17 12.45 12.82
N TYR A 157 0.81 12.51 11.54
CA TYR A 157 1.27 11.53 10.57
C TYR A 157 2.79 11.64 10.35
N GLY A 158 3.32 12.83 10.11
CA GLY A 158 4.76 13.05 9.91
C GLY A 158 5.59 12.51 11.08
N ARG A 159 5.15 12.75 12.32
CA ARG A 159 5.79 12.18 13.53
C ARG A 159 5.73 10.66 13.55
N THR A 160 4.55 10.09 13.23
CA THR A 160 4.36 8.63 13.21
C THR A 160 5.23 7.99 12.11
N ALA A 161 5.24 8.57 10.92
CA ALA A 161 6.06 8.09 9.80
C ALA A 161 7.56 8.15 10.12
N ALA A 162 8.02 9.26 10.75
CA ALA A 162 9.40 9.41 11.18
C ALA A 162 9.85 8.30 12.13
N GLU A 163 9.08 8.05 13.19
CA GLU A 163 9.44 7.02 14.17
C GLU A 163 9.31 5.60 13.57
N THR A 164 8.33 5.36 12.72
CA THR A 164 8.18 4.08 12.02
C THR A 164 9.39 3.81 11.12
N SER A 165 9.75 4.76 10.26
CA SER A 165 10.92 4.61 9.38
C SER A 165 12.21 4.42 10.17
N ARG A 166 12.39 5.18 11.25
CA ARG A 166 13.56 5.07 12.15
C ARG A 166 13.70 3.66 12.70
N ILE A 167 12.64 3.12 13.31
CA ILE A 167 12.66 1.80 13.93
C ILE A 167 12.89 0.71 12.88
N MET A 168 12.22 0.81 11.73
CA MET A 168 12.40 -0.15 10.65
C MET A 168 13.83 -0.14 10.10
N LYS A 169 14.42 1.04 9.87
CA LYS A 169 15.81 1.17 9.40
C LYS A 169 16.87 0.80 10.46
N MET A 170 16.51 0.78 11.74
CA MET A 170 17.39 0.20 12.78
C MET A 170 17.45 -1.34 12.66
N LEU A 171 16.39 -1.98 12.17
CA LEU A 171 16.36 -3.42 11.95
C LEU A 171 16.99 -3.81 10.61
N ASP A 172 16.66 -3.08 9.54
CA ASP A 172 17.18 -3.30 8.18
C ASP A 172 17.50 -1.93 7.54
N PRO A 173 18.77 -1.49 7.57
CA PRO A 173 19.15 -0.18 7.03
C PRO A 173 19.08 -0.07 5.51
N GLU A 174 18.92 -1.19 4.80
CA GLU A 174 18.89 -1.23 3.34
C GLU A 174 17.49 -1.03 2.74
N ILE A 175 16.46 -0.89 3.59
CA ILE A 175 15.10 -0.63 3.12
C ILE A 175 14.92 0.84 2.72
N GLU A 176 14.01 1.04 1.79
CA GLU A 176 13.50 2.35 1.38
C GLU A 176 12.07 2.54 1.90
N THR A 177 11.76 3.73 2.38
CA THR A 177 10.44 4.04 2.93
C THR A 177 9.74 5.14 2.16
N VAL A 178 8.43 4.96 1.97
CA VAL A 178 7.53 5.85 1.24
C VAL A 178 6.58 6.49 2.23
N ALA A 179 6.63 7.81 2.42
CA ALA A 179 5.66 8.55 3.22
C ALA A 179 4.41 8.88 2.37
N CYS A 180 3.22 8.85 2.98
CA CYS A 180 1.99 9.26 2.31
C CYS A 180 2.01 10.76 2.00
N GLY A 181 1.89 11.10 0.72
CA GLY A 181 1.47 12.42 0.26
C GLY A 181 -0.05 12.55 0.23
N SER A 182 -0.56 13.60 -0.38
CA SER A 182 -2.00 13.82 -0.52
C SER A 182 -2.68 12.72 -1.34
N SER A 183 -3.87 12.33 -0.91
CA SER A 183 -4.69 11.30 -1.56
C SER A 183 -5.18 11.72 -2.96
N ASN A 184 -5.15 12.99 -3.27
CA ASN A 184 -5.32 13.58 -4.61
C ASN A 184 -4.97 15.07 -4.61
N LEU A 185 -4.80 15.63 -5.80
CA LEU A 185 -4.48 17.05 -6.00
C LEU A 185 -5.51 18.03 -5.37
N MET A 186 -6.78 17.61 -5.27
CA MET A 186 -7.88 18.48 -4.80
C MET A 186 -8.10 18.39 -3.28
N MET A 187 -7.25 17.69 -2.54
CA MET A 187 -7.35 17.66 -1.09
C MET A 187 -7.19 19.07 -0.50
N PRO A 188 -8.05 19.47 0.43
CA PRO A 188 -7.95 20.80 1.03
C PRO A 188 -6.64 21.02 1.81
N THR A 189 -5.93 19.96 2.11
CA THR A 189 -4.63 19.95 2.80
C THR A 189 -3.44 19.88 1.85
N PHE A 190 -3.66 19.77 0.52
CA PHE A 190 -2.59 19.68 -0.47
C PHE A 190 -1.59 20.84 -0.32
N GLY A 191 -0.34 20.53 -0.39
CA GLY A 191 0.77 21.45 -0.20
C GLY A 191 1.19 21.59 1.26
N ASP A 192 0.29 21.94 2.15
CA ASP A 192 0.54 21.97 3.59
C ASP A 192 0.81 20.59 4.17
N TRP A 193 0.13 19.57 3.65
CA TRP A 193 0.33 18.18 4.02
C TRP A 193 1.75 17.72 3.72
N GLU A 194 2.16 17.80 2.46
CA GLU A 194 3.49 17.35 2.02
C GLU A 194 4.59 18.09 2.76
N TYR A 195 4.46 19.42 2.87
CA TYR A 195 5.45 20.24 3.55
C TYR A 195 5.61 19.85 5.02
N THR A 196 4.50 19.74 5.75
CA THR A 196 4.50 19.42 7.19
C THR A 196 5.00 18.00 7.45
N VAL A 197 4.53 17.01 6.67
CA VAL A 197 4.98 15.62 6.78
C VAL A 197 6.48 15.53 6.54
N LEU A 198 6.99 16.12 5.47
CA LEU A 198 8.42 16.09 5.18
C LEU A 198 9.25 16.90 6.18
N ASP A 199 8.71 17.97 6.75
CA ASP A 199 9.41 18.68 7.81
C ASP A 199 9.72 17.79 9.03
N GLU A 200 8.85 16.82 9.31
CA GLU A 200 9.04 15.84 10.39
C GLU A 200 9.91 14.63 10.01
N CYS A 201 9.83 14.15 8.78
CA CYS A 201 10.42 12.85 8.41
C CYS A 201 11.47 12.90 7.28
N TYR A 202 11.85 14.07 6.77
CA TYR A 202 12.74 14.22 5.61
C TYR A 202 14.01 13.37 5.65
N ASP A 203 14.71 13.32 6.79
CA ASP A 203 15.97 12.59 6.91
C ASP A 203 15.79 11.05 6.90
N LEU A 204 14.58 10.58 7.10
CA LEU A 204 14.25 9.17 7.34
C LEU A 204 13.59 8.50 6.15
N VAL A 205 12.75 9.22 5.38
CA VAL A 205 12.00 8.64 4.25
C VAL A 205 12.69 8.88 2.92
N ASP A 206 12.43 8.06 1.93
CA ASP A 206 13.10 8.08 0.63
C ASP A 206 12.20 8.57 -0.49
N TYR A 207 10.89 8.38 -0.31
CA TYR A 207 9.85 8.76 -1.27
C TYR A 207 8.68 9.47 -0.58
N MET A 208 7.98 10.29 -1.37
CA MET A 208 6.64 10.79 -1.08
C MET A 208 5.66 10.17 -2.06
N SER A 209 4.56 9.56 -1.56
CA SER A 209 3.56 8.97 -2.44
C SER A 209 2.59 10.01 -3.00
N LEU A 210 2.02 9.71 -4.16
CA LEU A 210 0.93 10.47 -4.77
C LEU A 210 -0.14 9.49 -5.26
N HIS A 211 -1.40 9.88 -5.09
CA HIS A 211 -2.55 9.14 -5.57
C HIS A 211 -3.43 10.04 -6.42
N GLN A 212 -4.05 9.50 -7.46
CA GLN A 212 -5.03 10.25 -8.25
C GLN A 212 -5.95 9.32 -9.02
N TYR A 213 -7.24 9.51 -8.84
CA TYR A 213 -8.27 8.85 -9.65
C TYR A 213 -8.95 9.84 -10.57
N TYR A 214 -9.33 9.39 -11.75
CA TYR A 214 -9.94 10.19 -12.81
C TYR A 214 -11.31 9.62 -13.17
N GLY A 215 -12.32 10.50 -13.26
CA GLY A 215 -13.67 10.14 -13.67
C GLY A 215 -14.18 11.02 -14.78
N ASN A 216 -15.11 10.51 -15.60
CA ASN A 216 -15.81 11.28 -16.65
C ASN A 216 -17.27 11.52 -16.25
N ALA A 217 -17.47 12.19 -15.10
CA ALA A 217 -18.81 12.44 -14.56
C ALA A 217 -19.64 13.40 -15.42
N ALA A 218 -18.98 14.26 -16.18
CA ALA A 218 -19.64 15.22 -17.09
C ALA A 218 -19.95 14.64 -18.48
N ASP A 219 -19.52 13.40 -18.76
CA ASP A 219 -19.58 12.76 -20.07
C ASP A 219 -18.89 13.61 -21.18
N ASP A 220 -17.83 14.31 -20.81
CA ASP A 220 -16.99 15.09 -21.72
C ASP A 220 -15.66 14.35 -21.96
N THR A 221 -15.63 13.54 -23.03
CA THR A 221 -14.46 12.74 -23.38
C THR A 221 -13.21 13.58 -23.69
N PRO A 222 -13.26 14.72 -24.39
CA PRO A 222 -12.09 15.58 -24.58
C PRO A 222 -11.49 16.08 -23.26
N ASP A 223 -12.30 16.56 -22.33
CA ASP A 223 -11.86 17.02 -21.01
C ASP A 223 -11.27 15.86 -20.20
N PHE A 224 -11.94 14.71 -20.18
CA PHE A 224 -11.45 13.51 -19.51
C PHE A 224 -10.07 13.07 -20.03
N LEU A 225 -9.85 13.07 -21.35
CA LEU A 225 -8.58 12.71 -21.95
C LEU A 225 -7.47 13.74 -21.66
N ALA A 226 -7.84 14.99 -21.36
CA ALA A 226 -6.89 16.05 -20.99
C ALA A 226 -6.44 15.98 -19.51
N ASN A 227 -7.06 15.12 -18.67
CA ASN A 227 -6.77 15.03 -17.23
C ASN A 227 -5.32 14.61 -16.91
N SER A 228 -4.59 14.01 -17.86
CA SER A 228 -3.16 13.74 -17.72
C SER A 228 -2.33 14.98 -17.42
N LYS A 229 -2.78 16.17 -17.88
CA LYS A 229 -2.16 17.46 -17.53
C LYS A 229 -2.23 17.75 -16.03
N GLY A 230 -3.34 17.41 -15.37
CA GLY A 230 -3.48 17.53 -13.92
C GLY A 230 -2.49 16.65 -13.15
N MET A 231 -2.13 15.47 -13.71
CA MET A 231 -1.10 14.61 -13.15
C MET A 231 0.28 15.28 -13.20
N ASP A 232 0.63 15.92 -14.32
CA ASP A 232 1.89 16.67 -14.46
C ASP A 232 1.96 17.84 -13.47
N ASP A 233 0.86 18.58 -13.31
CA ASP A 233 0.76 19.69 -12.37
C ASP A 233 0.92 19.19 -10.92
N PHE A 234 0.32 18.06 -10.56
CA PHE A 234 0.44 17.45 -9.25
C PHE A 234 1.89 17.01 -8.96
N ILE A 235 2.51 16.29 -9.88
CA ILE A 235 3.90 15.87 -9.78
C ILE A 235 4.83 17.08 -9.59
N SER A 236 4.68 18.09 -10.43
CA SER A 236 5.49 19.32 -10.38
C SER A 236 5.33 20.09 -9.07
N GLY A 237 4.09 20.13 -8.54
CA GLY A 237 3.79 20.73 -7.25
C GLY A 237 4.52 20.03 -6.11
N VAL A 238 4.39 18.70 -6.02
CA VAL A 238 5.04 17.91 -4.95
C VAL A 238 6.56 17.96 -5.07
N VAL A 239 7.13 17.90 -6.29
CA VAL A 239 8.59 18.09 -6.50
C VAL A 239 9.06 19.42 -5.91
N SER A 240 8.31 20.49 -6.17
CA SER A 240 8.65 21.84 -5.68
C SER A 240 8.62 21.90 -4.16
N ILE A 241 7.66 21.24 -3.52
CA ILE A 241 7.55 21.15 -2.05
C ILE A 241 8.72 20.33 -1.48
N CYS A 242 9.04 19.19 -2.06
CA CYS A 242 10.20 18.39 -1.65
C CYS A 242 11.51 19.20 -1.72
N ASP A 243 11.69 19.99 -2.78
CA ASP A 243 12.87 20.85 -2.93
C ASP A 243 12.89 22.00 -1.91
N ALA A 244 11.73 22.58 -1.59
CA ALA A 244 11.61 23.61 -0.56
C ALA A 244 11.98 23.08 0.84
N VAL A 245 11.50 21.89 1.21
CA VAL A 245 11.85 21.25 2.47
C VAL A 245 13.33 20.88 2.51
N ARG A 246 13.87 20.34 1.42
CA ARG A 246 15.31 20.06 1.30
C ARG A 246 16.14 21.31 1.55
N ALA A 247 15.78 22.43 0.95
CA ALA A 247 16.47 23.71 1.14
C ALA A 247 16.38 24.19 2.59
N LYS A 248 15.20 24.13 3.21
CA LYS A 248 14.99 24.48 4.63
C LYS A 248 15.84 23.63 5.58
N LYS A 249 15.91 22.32 5.31
CA LYS A 249 16.69 21.36 6.12
C LYS A 249 18.19 21.40 5.84
N HIS A 250 18.64 22.18 4.85
CA HIS A 250 20.01 22.12 4.32
C HIS A 250 20.44 20.70 3.92
N GLY A 251 19.46 19.90 3.49
CA GLY A 251 19.63 18.50 3.19
C GLY A 251 20.33 18.25 1.86
N LYS A 252 21.06 17.15 1.77
CA LYS A 252 21.71 16.69 0.52
C LYS A 252 20.87 15.63 -0.20
N LYS A 253 20.03 14.94 0.54
CA LYS A 253 19.17 13.88 0.02
C LYS A 253 18.05 14.46 -0.83
N ARG A 254 17.75 13.83 -1.96
CA ARG A 254 16.57 14.11 -2.75
C ARG A 254 15.46 13.15 -2.33
N ILE A 255 14.26 13.67 -2.08
CA ILE A 255 13.06 12.84 -1.92
C ILE A 255 12.54 12.52 -3.34
N ASN A 256 12.39 11.26 -3.64
CA ASN A 256 11.78 10.80 -4.88
C ASN A 256 10.25 10.72 -4.73
N LEU A 257 9.55 10.55 -5.85
CA LEU A 257 8.11 10.38 -5.84
C LEU A 257 7.73 8.93 -6.11
N SER A 258 6.69 8.47 -5.44
CA SER A 258 6.03 7.19 -5.69
C SER A 258 4.58 7.49 -6.09
N PHE A 259 4.30 7.51 -7.40
CA PHE A 259 2.91 7.61 -7.86
C PHE A 259 2.35 6.18 -7.87
N ASP A 260 1.95 5.69 -6.69
CA ASP A 260 1.72 4.28 -6.44
C ASP A 260 0.25 3.86 -6.40
N GLU A 261 -0.67 4.83 -6.63
CA GLU A 261 -2.08 4.51 -6.81
C GLU A 261 -2.73 5.51 -7.78
N TRP A 262 -3.20 5.02 -8.92
CA TRP A 262 -3.89 5.83 -9.93
C TRP A 262 -4.72 4.94 -10.86
N ASN A 263 -5.89 5.43 -11.28
CA ASN A 263 -6.70 4.75 -12.28
C ASN A 263 -7.88 5.62 -12.72
N VAL A 264 -8.68 5.09 -13.65
CA VAL A 264 -10.01 5.60 -13.95
C VAL A 264 -10.98 5.10 -12.89
N TRP A 265 -11.75 6.01 -12.30
CA TRP A 265 -12.82 5.69 -11.36
C TRP A 265 -14.17 5.89 -12.05
N TYR A 266 -14.87 4.80 -12.33
CA TYR A 266 -16.16 4.83 -13.03
C TYR A 266 -17.31 4.24 -12.20
N HIS A 267 -17.04 3.85 -10.96
CA HIS A 267 -18.05 3.27 -10.09
C HIS A 267 -19.11 4.31 -9.70
N SER A 268 -20.36 3.87 -9.73
CA SER A 268 -21.44 4.60 -9.12
C SER A 268 -21.49 4.27 -7.62
N ASN A 269 -21.03 5.17 -6.78
CA ASN A 269 -21.16 5.03 -5.32
C ASN A 269 -22.61 4.69 -4.90
N ALA A 270 -23.60 5.20 -5.63
CA ALA A 270 -25.01 4.91 -5.38
C ALA A 270 -25.42 3.45 -5.67
N ALA A 271 -24.70 2.76 -6.55
CA ALA A 271 -24.91 1.32 -6.78
C ALA A 271 -24.19 0.50 -5.70
N ASP A 272 -22.97 0.92 -5.35
CA ASP A 272 -22.16 0.25 -4.34
C ASP A 272 -22.76 0.39 -2.93
N GLU A 273 -23.40 1.52 -2.61
CA GLU A 273 -24.13 1.74 -1.36
C GLU A 273 -25.34 0.78 -1.17
N LYS A 274 -25.83 0.18 -2.24
CA LYS A 274 -26.92 -0.80 -2.21
C LYS A 274 -26.44 -2.24 -2.00
N LEU A 275 -25.13 -2.48 -2.04
CA LEU A 275 -24.58 -3.80 -1.77
C LEU A 275 -24.78 -4.17 -0.31
N GLU A 276 -25.14 -5.43 -0.08
CA GLU A 276 -25.31 -5.94 1.28
C GLU A 276 -23.97 -5.89 2.02
N LYS A 277 -23.93 -5.11 3.10
CA LYS A 277 -22.74 -5.05 3.97
C LYS A 277 -22.50 -6.42 4.60
N TRP A 278 -21.25 -6.78 4.72
CA TRP A 278 -20.77 -8.03 5.32
C TRP A 278 -21.06 -9.28 4.47
N GLY A 279 -21.46 -9.10 3.24
CA GLY A 279 -21.53 -10.17 2.24
C GLY A 279 -20.16 -10.51 1.63
N GLN A 280 -20.17 -11.39 0.63
CA GLN A 280 -19.00 -11.59 -0.22
C GLN A 280 -18.75 -10.31 -1.03
N ALA A 281 -17.46 -9.97 -1.20
CA ALA A 281 -17.09 -8.86 -2.08
C ALA A 281 -17.76 -9.03 -3.46
N PRO A 282 -18.34 -7.95 -4.00
CA PRO A 282 -18.97 -8.04 -5.31
C PRO A 282 -17.93 -8.47 -6.37
N HIS A 283 -18.35 -9.28 -7.27
CA HIS A 283 -17.58 -9.58 -8.47
C HIS A 283 -17.55 -8.32 -9.33
N GLN A 284 -16.40 -7.69 -9.44
CA GLN A 284 -16.17 -6.59 -10.38
C GLN A 284 -15.48 -7.09 -11.62
#